data_e36db0391ffdb10543abf5ccc38d21e8
#
_entry.id   e36db0391ffdb10543abf5ccc38d21e8
#
_cell.length_a   1.000
_cell.length_b   1.000
_cell.length_c   1.000
_cell.angle_alpha   90.00
_cell.angle_beta   90.00
_cell.angle_gamma   90.00
#
_symmetry.space_group_name_H-M   'P 1'
#
loop_
_entity.id
_entity.type
_entity.pdbx_description
1 polymer ?
#
loop_
_entity_poly.entity_id
_entity_poly.type
_entity_poly.pdbx_seq_one_letter_code
_entity_poly.pdbx_strand_id
1 'polypeptide(L)' 'MSIEILIIDDNADIRNIINDLIIDAGFKTRLAANYNQALNEIDKKLPDVAIIDV' A
#
# COMPACT_ATOMS: atom_id res chain seq x y z
N MET A 1 -15.64 10.07 2.73
CA MET A 1 -14.23 9.96 3.19
C MET A 1 -13.58 8.75 2.53
N SER A 2 -12.32 8.90 2.15
CA SER A 2 -11.58 7.81 1.49
C SER A 2 -10.70 7.10 2.49
N ILE A 3 -10.78 5.78 2.50
CA ILE A 3 -9.85 4.95 3.27
C ILE A 3 -8.58 4.80 2.43
N GLU A 4 -7.44 5.03 3.06
CA GLU A 4 -6.14 4.92 2.41
C GLU A 4 -5.39 3.69 2.90
N ILE A 5 -4.93 2.88 1.98
CA ILE A 5 -4.28 1.60 2.26
C ILE A 5 -2.85 1.63 1.72
N LEU A 6 -1.90 1.35 2.59
CA LEU A 6 -0.50 1.18 2.21
C LEU A 6 -0.24 -0.29 1.92
N ILE A 7 0.28 -0.57 0.72
CA ILE A 7 0.57 -1.94 0.29
C ILE A 7 2.09 -2.11 0.24
N ILE A 8 2.60 -3.06 1.02
CA ILE A 8 4.02 -3.34 1.13
C ILE A 8 4.29 -4.75 0.64
N ASP A 9 4.99 -4.87 -0.48
CA ASP A 9 5.34 -6.16 -1.09
C ASP A 9 6.58 -5.97 -1.95
N ASP A 10 7.57 -6.84 -1.78
CA ASP A 10 8.80 -6.79 -2.56
C ASP A 10 8.63 -7.29 -4.00
N ASN A 11 7.57 -8.04 -4.28
CA ASN A 11 7.24 -8.52 -5.61
C ASN A 11 6.34 -7.51 -6.32
N ALA A 12 6.87 -6.89 -7.38
CA ALA A 12 6.16 -5.83 -8.11
C ALA A 12 4.86 -6.35 -8.74
N ASP A 13 4.85 -7.57 -9.25
CA ASP A 13 3.66 -8.13 -9.89
C ASP A 13 2.53 -8.34 -8.88
N ILE A 14 2.87 -8.93 -7.73
CA ILE A 14 1.90 -9.15 -6.65
C ILE A 14 1.40 -7.81 -6.12
N ARG A 15 2.32 -6.87 -5.89
CA ARG A 15 1.97 -5.52 -5.42
C ARG A 15 0.98 -4.85 -6.36
N ASN A 16 1.19 -4.94 -7.67
CA ASN A 16 0.30 -4.36 -8.67
C ASN A 16 -1.06 -5.04 -8.70
N ILE A 17 -1.12 -6.35 -8.54
CA ILE A 17 -2.39 -7.10 -8.48
C ILE A 17 -3.20 -6.65 -7.27
N ILE A 18 -2.58 -6.57 -6.11
CA ILE A 18 -3.26 -6.12 -4.88
C ILE A 18 -3.74 -4.68 -5.05
N ASN A 19 -2.90 -3.81 -5.62
CA ASN A 19 -3.24 -2.42 -5.88
C ASN A 19 -4.51 -2.31 -6.74
N ASP A 20 -4.56 -3.04 -7.83
CA ASP A 20 -5.71 -3.02 -8.74
C ASP A 20 -7.00 -3.46 -8.05
N LEU A 21 -6.92 -4.52 -7.23
CA LEU A 21 -8.07 -5.02 -6.48
C LEU A 21 -8.58 -3.98 -5.47
N ILE A 22 -7.67 -3.33 -4.78
CA ILE A 22 -8.01 -2.34 -3.76
C ILE A 22 -8.61 -1.08 -4.39
N ILE A 23 -8.03 -0.59 -5.48
CA ILE A 23 -8.56 0.56 -6.22
C ILE A 23 -9.95 0.24 -6.76
N ASP A 24 -10.14 -0.96 -7.30
CA ASP A 24 -11.44 -1.41 -7.82
C ASP A 24 -12.50 -1.44 -6.72
N ALA A 25 -12.10 -1.70 -5.49
CA ALA A 25 -13.02 -1.69 -4.34
C ALA A 25 -13.33 -0.28 -3.83
N GLY A 26 -12.73 0.76 -4.42
CA GLY A 26 -13.03 2.16 -4.09
C GLY A 26 -12.13 2.79 -3.05
N PHE A 27 -10.99 2.16 -2.71
CA PHE A 27 -10.04 2.70 -1.75
C PHE A 27 -8.91 3.46 -2.45
N LYS A 28 -8.23 4.32 -1.70
CA LYS A 28 -6.98 4.92 -2.12
C LYS A 28 -5.81 4.03 -1.71
N THR A 29 -4.75 4.04 -2.49
CA THR A 29 -3.57 3.21 -2.23
C THR A 29 -2.29 4.02 -2.26
N ARG A 30 -1.33 3.55 -1.47
CA ARG A 30 0.08 3.91 -1.60
C ARG A 30 0.88 2.62 -1.65
N LEU A 31 2.00 2.64 -2.37
CA LEU A 31 2.80 1.43 -2.61
C LEU A 31 4.19 1.58 -2.01
N ALA A 32 4.70 0.51 -1.45
CA ALA A 32 6.07 0.41 -0.98
C ALA A 32 6.65 -0.94 -1.38
N ALA A 33 7.88 -0.94 -1.90
CA ALA A 33 8.55 -2.16 -2.34
C ALA A 33 9.35 -2.83 -1.22
N ASN A 34 9.64 -2.09 -0.15
CA ASN A 34 10.43 -2.58 0.96
C ASN A 34 10.11 -1.80 2.24
N TYR A 35 10.72 -2.22 3.32
CA TYR A 35 10.48 -1.65 4.64
C TYR A 35 10.84 -0.16 4.70
N ASN A 36 11.98 0.23 4.12
CA ASN A 36 12.42 1.63 4.14
C ASN A 36 11.44 2.54 3.41
N GLN A 37 10.94 2.10 2.25
CA GLN A 37 9.92 2.85 1.51
C GLN A 37 8.62 2.96 2.32
N ALA A 38 8.24 1.87 3.01
CA ALA A 38 7.05 1.88 3.86
C ALA A 38 7.19 2.89 4.99
N LEU A 39 8.33 2.93 5.65
CA LEU A 39 8.58 3.91 6.71
C LEU A 39 8.51 5.34 6.18
N ASN A 40 9.04 5.60 4.99
CA ASN A 40 8.96 6.92 4.36
C ASN A 40 7.52 7.33 4.09
N GLU A 41 6.69 6.39 3.63
CA GLU A 41 5.28 6.67 3.37
C GLU A 41 4.51 6.94 4.66
N ILE A 42 4.78 6.17 5.71
CA ILE A 42 4.16 6.37 7.03
C ILE A 42 4.57 7.71 7.63
N ASP A 43 5.83 8.10 7.42
CA ASP A 43 6.36 9.37 7.92
C ASP A 43 5.67 10.59 7.27
N LYS A 44 5.31 10.47 5.99
CA LYS A 44 4.57 11.51 5.29
C LYS A 44 3.14 11.64 5.82
N LYS A 45 2.48 10.51 5.99
CA LYS A 45 1.10 10.43 6.48
C LYS A 45 0.78 9.00 6.87
N LEU A 46 0.16 8.81 8.04
CA LEU A 46 -0.29 7.48 8.47
C LEU A 46 -1.40 6.96 7.55
N PRO A 47 -1.29 5.75 7.02
CA PRO A 47 -2.40 5.13 6.31
C PRO A 47 -3.45 4.63 7.29
N ASP A 48 -4.68 4.41 6.81
CA ASP A 48 -5.74 3.81 7.62
C ASP A 48 -5.48 2.33 7.85
N VAL A 49 -4.94 1.65 6.84
CA VAL A 49 -4.63 0.21 6.88
C VAL A 49 -3.31 -0.03 6.17
N ALA A 50 -2.56 -1.02 6.61
CA ALA A 50 -1.37 -1.49 5.91
C ALA A 50 -1.51 -2.98 5.60
N ILE A 51 -1.23 -3.35 4.34
CA ILE A 51 -1.15 -4.74 3.89
C ILE A 51 0.32 -5.06 3.72
N ILE A 52 0.82 -6.01 4.48
CA ILE A 52 2.24 -6.34 4.49
C ILE A 52 2.41 -7.80 4.08
N ASP A 53 3.14 -8.01 2.99
CA ASP A 53 3.55 -9.35 2.57
C ASP A 53 5.07 -9.47 2.72
N VAL A 54 5.50 -10.47 3.43
CA VAL A 54 6.92 -10.74 3.67
C VAL A 54 7.39 -11.96 2.90
#